data_580c44a042f0d55c7223813c5dbbae44
#
_entry.id   580c44a042f0d55c7223813c5dbbae44
#
_cell.length_a   1.000
_cell.length_b   1.000
_cell.length_c   1.000
_cell.angle_alpha   90.00
_cell.angle_beta   90.00
_cell.angle_gamma   90.00
#
_symmetry.space_group_name_H-M   'P 1'
#
loop_
_entity.id
_entity.type
_entity.pdbx_description
1 polymer ?
#
loop_
_entity_poly.entity_id
_entity_poly.type
_entity_poly.pdbx_seq_one_letter_code
_entity_poly.pdbx_strand_id
1 'polypeptide(L)'
;MKNILYFTLLTGLSLFSSQVKSQQVIRQAGCADTFILQQADSIKAELGKQGFIIVKEASMAMESEYEMPVIVPLTQGSWYQFVFIGDITSRLYEVRMFDWNEKEVAYQKKQWGDVDGNVISYSYIPKISEYHMMKPVQVNKKKKNLCGYVMLLKKVKQ
;
A
#
# COMPACT_ATOMS: atom_id res chain seq x y z
N MET A 1 65.66 31.92 41.59
CA MET A 1 65.64 31.32 40.26
C MET A 1 64.49 30.29 40.31
N LYS A 2 63.33 30.62 39.78
CA LYS A 2 62.10 29.85 39.93
C LYS A 2 61.73 29.24 38.59
N ASN A 3 61.79 27.92 38.51
CA ASN A 3 61.33 27.16 37.34
C ASN A 3 59.81 26.98 37.48
N ILE A 4 59.05 27.58 36.56
CA ILE A 4 57.62 27.38 36.44
C ILE A 4 57.40 26.27 35.42
N LEU A 5 56.91 25.14 35.89
CA LEU A 5 56.51 23.98 35.11
C LEU A 5 55.09 24.21 34.59
N TYR A 6 54.93 24.46 33.30
CA TYR A 6 53.63 24.51 32.68
C TYR A 6 53.15 23.08 32.39
N PHE A 7 52.16 22.67 33.14
CA PHE A 7 51.43 21.42 32.92
C PHE A 7 50.31 21.68 31.93
N THR A 8 50.55 21.38 30.67
CA THR A 8 49.53 21.44 29.63
C THR A 8 48.61 20.24 29.76
N LEU A 9 47.38 20.47 30.28
CA LEU A 9 46.32 19.49 30.35
C LEU A 9 45.65 19.38 28.95
N LEU A 10 46.04 18.35 28.20
CA LEU A 10 45.45 18.02 26.90
C LEU A 10 44.15 17.26 27.17
N THR A 11 43.03 17.97 27.24
CA THR A 11 41.68 17.37 27.29
C THR A 11 41.34 16.83 25.93
N GLY A 12 41.45 15.51 25.78
CA GLY A 12 40.99 14.80 24.60
C GLY A 12 39.48 14.83 24.50
N LEU A 13 38.97 15.63 23.58
CA LEU A 13 37.56 15.66 23.22
C LEU A 13 37.27 14.45 22.33
N SER A 14 36.86 13.33 22.95
CA SER A 14 36.39 12.16 22.23
C SER A 14 35.01 12.49 21.55
N LEU A 15 35.07 12.75 20.27
CA LEU A 15 33.89 12.86 19.43
C LEU A 15 33.18 11.49 19.33
N PHE A 16 32.17 11.29 20.17
CA PHE A 16 31.23 10.20 19.99
C PHE A 16 30.41 10.50 18.74
N SER A 17 30.85 10.02 17.59
CA SER A 17 30.02 9.94 16.40
C SER A 17 28.97 8.86 16.65
N SER A 18 27.80 9.27 17.16
CA SER A 18 26.62 8.44 17.16
C SER A 18 26.24 8.17 15.71
N GLN A 19 26.50 6.96 15.25
CA GLN A 19 25.98 6.48 13.98
C GLN A 19 24.46 6.44 14.08
N VAL A 20 23.80 7.45 13.55
CA VAL A 20 22.37 7.43 13.30
C VAL A 20 22.17 6.31 12.29
N LYS A 21 21.72 5.14 12.77
CA LYS A 21 21.18 4.09 11.89
C LYS A 21 20.00 4.72 11.17
N SER A 22 20.20 5.11 9.92
CA SER A 22 19.13 5.45 9.00
C SER A 22 18.09 4.35 9.09
N GLN A 23 16.89 4.69 9.56
CA GLN A 23 15.75 3.78 9.49
C GLN A 23 15.62 3.39 8.02
N GLN A 24 15.87 2.12 7.71
CA GLN A 24 15.55 1.59 6.40
C GLN A 24 14.04 1.79 6.22
N VAL A 25 13.69 2.78 5.41
CA VAL A 25 12.33 2.88 4.89
C VAL A 25 12.08 1.55 4.18
N ILE A 26 11.21 0.72 4.74
CA ILE A 26 10.78 -0.52 4.11
C ILE A 26 10.08 -0.07 2.82
N ARG A 27 10.83 -0.03 1.73
CA ARG A 27 10.25 0.18 0.40
C ARG A 27 9.50 -1.09 0.10
N GLN A 28 8.21 -0.97 0.00
CA GLN A 28 7.34 -2.03 -0.47
C GLN A 28 7.90 -2.54 -1.80
N ALA A 29 8.37 -3.79 -1.83
CA ALA A 29 8.92 -4.35 -3.05
C ALA A 29 7.80 -4.42 -4.10
N GLY A 30 8.04 -3.81 -5.25
CA GLY A 30 7.13 -3.93 -6.39
C GLY A 30 7.15 -5.36 -6.93
N CYS A 31 6.06 -5.78 -7.55
CA CYS A 31 5.95 -7.06 -8.22
C CYS A 31 5.62 -6.84 -9.69
N ALA A 32 6.43 -7.42 -10.58
CA ALA A 32 6.28 -7.28 -12.03
C ALA A 32 5.63 -8.54 -12.62
N ASP A 33 4.35 -8.76 -12.33
CA ASP A 33 3.55 -9.80 -12.97
C ASP A 33 2.85 -9.22 -14.20
N THR A 34 3.22 -9.70 -15.39
CA THR A 34 2.72 -9.18 -16.69
C THR A 34 1.22 -9.36 -16.85
N PHE A 35 0.64 -10.45 -16.34
CA PHE A 35 -0.79 -10.71 -16.44
C PHE A 35 -1.59 -9.71 -15.59
N ILE A 36 -1.15 -9.48 -14.35
CA ILE A 36 -1.76 -8.49 -13.45
C ILE A 36 -1.64 -7.08 -14.05
N LEU A 37 -0.50 -6.72 -14.63
CA LEU A 37 -0.31 -5.41 -15.26
C LEU A 37 -1.23 -5.21 -16.47
N GLN A 38 -1.40 -6.23 -17.32
CA GLN A 38 -2.34 -6.17 -18.45
C GLN A 38 -3.80 -6.01 -17.98
N GLN A 39 -4.19 -6.74 -16.92
CA GLN A 39 -5.52 -6.57 -16.31
C GLN A 39 -5.69 -5.14 -15.77
N ALA A 40 -4.68 -4.61 -15.08
CA ALA A 40 -4.70 -3.25 -14.55
C ALA A 40 -4.88 -2.22 -15.66
N ASP A 41 -4.15 -2.35 -16.77
CA ASP A 41 -4.25 -1.44 -17.90
C ASP A 41 -5.63 -1.49 -18.58
N SER A 42 -6.20 -2.67 -18.73
CA SER A 42 -7.56 -2.85 -19.26
C SER A 42 -8.61 -2.18 -18.38
N ILE A 43 -8.53 -2.38 -17.06
CA ILE A 43 -9.47 -1.77 -16.10
C ILE A 43 -9.32 -0.25 -16.06
N LYS A 44 -8.08 0.26 -16.11
CA LYS A 44 -7.80 1.70 -16.19
C LYS A 44 -8.44 2.32 -17.44
N ALA A 45 -8.29 1.67 -18.58
CA ALA A 45 -8.87 2.15 -19.83
C ALA A 45 -10.40 2.17 -19.78
N GLU A 46 -11.02 1.15 -19.20
CA GLU A 46 -12.48 1.08 -19.05
C GLU A 46 -13.03 2.14 -18.09
N LEU A 47 -12.46 2.24 -16.90
CA LEU A 47 -12.87 3.24 -15.91
C LEU A 47 -12.56 4.67 -16.37
N GLY A 48 -11.48 4.86 -17.14
CA GLY A 48 -11.16 6.15 -17.76
C GLY A 48 -12.26 6.63 -18.73
N LYS A 49 -12.83 5.74 -19.54
CA LYS A 49 -13.98 6.04 -20.41
C LYS A 49 -15.23 6.45 -19.60
N GLN A 50 -15.33 5.95 -18.38
CA GLN A 50 -16.42 6.29 -17.46
C GLN A 50 -16.15 7.59 -16.68
N GLY A 51 -15.04 8.29 -16.94
CA GLY A 51 -14.66 9.55 -16.30
C GLY A 51 -13.98 9.40 -14.94
N PHE A 52 -13.35 8.26 -14.68
CA PHE A 52 -12.49 8.09 -13.52
C PHE A 52 -11.04 8.43 -13.86
N ILE A 53 -10.34 9.05 -12.92
CA ILE A 53 -8.90 9.30 -12.98
C ILE A 53 -8.20 8.55 -11.86
N ILE A 54 -6.96 8.13 -12.11
CA ILE A 54 -6.14 7.44 -11.11
C ILE A 54 -5.66 8.45 -10.07
N VAL A 55 -5.91 8.14 -8.81
CA VAL A 55 -5.41 8.91 -7.65
C VAL A 55 -4.18 8.25 -7.06
N LYS A 56 -4.20 6.93 -6.97
CA LYS A 56 -3.08 6.13 -6.45
C LYS A 56 -3.11 4.76 -7.08
N GLU A 57 -1.94 4.24 -7.40
CA GLU A 57 -1.76 2.86 -7.82
C GLU A 57 -0.43 2.32 -7.31
N ALA A 58 -0.36 1.02 -7.07
CA ALA A 58 0.85 0.35 -6.67
C ALA A 58 0.81 -1.14 -7.03
N SER A 59 1.88 -1.63 -7.61
CA SER A 59 2.22 -3.05 -7.68
C SER A 59 2.92 -3.43 -6.38
N MET A 60 2.59 -4.57 -5.80
CA MET A 60 3.12 -5.00 -4.52
C MET A 60 3.43 -6.49 -4.45
N ALA A 61 4.56 -6.84 -3.86
CA ALA A 61 4.82 -8.19 -3.40
C ALA A 61 4.06 -8.42 -2.10
N MET A 62 3.27 -9.47 -2.05
CA MET A 62 2.45 -9.83 -0.89
C MET A 62 2.85 -11.21 -0.38
N GLU A 63 2.83 -11.40 0.92
CA GLU A 63 2.94 -12.73 1.49
C GLU A 63 1.52 -13.32 1.67
N SER A 64 1.37 -14.62 1.33
CA SER A 64 0.10 -15.32 1.49
C SER A 64 -0.41 -15.24 2.92
N GLU A 65 -1.70 -14.92 3.10
CA GLU A 65 -2.41 -14.76 4.37
C GLU A 65 -2.13 -13.47 5.15
N TYR A 66 -1.18 -12.62 4.68
CA TYR A 66 -0.85 -11.37 5.37
C TYR A 66 -1.56 -10.18 4.74
N GLU A 67 -2.05 -9.29 5.60
CA GLU A 67 -2.64 -8.01 5.20
C GLU A 67 -1.56 -7.07 4.68
N MET A 68 -1.85 -6.40 3.57
CA MET A 68 -0.98 -5.37 3.02
C MET A 68 -1.68 -4.00 3.11
N PRO A 69 -1.42 -3.21 4.17
CA PRO A 69 -2.14 -1.95 4.37
C PRO A 69 -1.75 -0.89 3.34
N VAL A 70 -2.76 -0.26 2.75
CA VAL A 70 -2.63 0.88 1.84
C VAL A 70 -3.45 2.04 2.39
N ILE A 71 -2.77 3.13 2.78
CA ILE A 71 -3.40 4.31 3.35
C ILE A 71 -3.58 5.36 2.26
N VAL A 72 -4.78 5.94 2.18
CA VAL A 72 -5.16 6.96 1.20
C VAL A 72 -6.00 8.05 1.83
N PRO A 73 -5.78 9.33 1.49
CA PRO A 73 -6.68 10.41 1.85
C PRO A 73 -7.89 10.40 0.92
N LEU A 74 -9.10 10.37 1.47
CA LEU A 74 -10.33 10.49 0.71
C LEU A 74 -11.05 11.79 1.03
N THR A 75 -11.66 12.42 0.03
CA THR A 75 -12.39 13.68 0.15
C THR A 75 -13.89 13.42 0.25
N GLN A 76 -14.55 14.02 1.22
CA GLN A 76 -15.99 13.94 1.44
C GLN A 76 -16.78 14.14 0.14
N GLY A 77 -17.80 13.30 -0.08
CA GLY A 77 -18.72 13.38 -1.19
C GLY A 77 -18.12 13.07 -2.57
N SER A 78 -16.84 12.78 -2.64
CA SER A 78 -16.23 12.33 -3.90
C SER A 78 -16.49 10.84 -4.11
N TRP A 79 -16.76 10.47 -5.37
CA TRP A 79 -16.96 9.07 -5.72
C TRP A 79 -15.63 8.42 -6.08
N TYR A 80 -15.24 7.43 -5.31
CA TYR A 80 -14.04 6.63 -5.54
C TYR A 80 -14.39 5.23 -6.02
N GLN A 81 -13.52 4.68 -6.86
CA GLN A 81 -13.49 3.27 -7.23
C GLN A 81 -12.19 2.69 -6.73
N PHE A 82 -12.29 1.69 -5.88
CA PHE A 82 -11.15 0.89 -5.45
C PHE A 82 -11.09 -0.40 -6.24
N VAL A 83 -9.88 -0.80 -6.64
CA VAL A 83 -9.62 -2.06 -7.36
C VAL A 83 -8.42 -2.73 -6.76
N PHE A 84 -8.56 -4.01 -6.46
CA PHE A 84 -7.48 -4.92 -6.11
C PHE A 84 -7.43 -6.07 -7.11
N ILE A 85 -6.26 -6.32 -7.68
CA ILE A 85 -5.98 -7.44 -8.58
C ILE A 85 -4.98 -8.34 -7.87
N GLY A 86 -5.35 -9.57 -7.56
CA GLY A 86 -4.49 -10.56 -6.92
C GLY A 86 -3.88 -11.55 -7.91
N ASP A 87 -3.00 -12.39 -7.42
CA ASP A 87 -2.43 -13.52 -8.17
C ASP A 87 -3.54 -14.54 -8.50
N ILE A 88 -3.72 -14.85 -9.79
CA ILE A 88 -4.82 -15.71 -10.26
C ILE A 88 -4.81 -17.12 -9.65
N THR A 89 -3.66 -17.55 -9.14
CA THR A 89 -3.51 -18.85 -8.50
C THR A 89 -3.97 -18.87 -7.03
N SER A 90 -4.35 -17.72 -6.48
CA SER A 90 -4.87 -17.62 -5.12
C SER A 90 -6.28 -18.17 -5.00
N ARG A 91 -6.60 -18.71 -3.83
CA ARG A 91 -7.92 -19.31 -3.55
C ARG A 91 -8.87 -18.37 -2.83
N LEU A 92 -8.32 -17.30 -2.25
CA LEU A 92 -9.09 -16.33 -1.49
C LEU A 92 -8.51 -14.95 -1.74
N TYR A 93 -9.40 -14.00 -1.90
CA TYR A 93 -9.10 -12.58 -1.95
C TYR A 93 -10.06 -11.87 -1.01
N GLU A 94 -9.52 -11.02 -0.16
CA GLU A 94 -10.30 -10.15 0.72
C GLU A 94 -9.75 -8.73 0.65
N VAL A 95 -10.64 -7.77 0.71
CA VAL A 95 -10.29 -6.37 0.94
C VAL A 95 -11.21 -5.83 2.02
N ARG A 96 -10.61 -5.34 3.08
CA ARG A 96 -11.28 -4.58 4.14
C ARG A 96 -10.86 -3.14 4.04
N MET A 97 -11.77 -2.23 4.23
CA MET A 97 -11.48 -0.81 4.33
C MET A 97 -11.97 -0.26 5.65
N PHE A 98 -11.11 0.50 6.29
CA PHE A 98 -11.36 1.13 7.60
C PHE A 98 -11.27 2.65 7.45
N ASP A 99 -12.10 3.36 8.20
CA ASP A 99 -11.98 4.79 8.40
C ASP A 99 -10.87 5.11 9.43
N TRP A 100 -10.68 6.41 9.71
CA TRP A 100 -9.66 6.85 10.67
C TRP A 100 -9.93 6.39 12.12
N ASN A 101 -11.19 6.08 12.46
CA ASN A 101 -11.59 5.55 13.76
C ASN A 101 -11.52 4.03 13.82
N GLU A 102 -10.83 3.38 12.87
CA GLU A 102 -10.71 1.92 12.76
C GLU A 102 -12.04 1.18 12.57
N LYS A 103 -13.09 1.90 12.16
CA LYS A 103 -14.37 1.28 11.82
C LYS A 103 -14.31 0.72 10.40
N GLU A 104 -14.70 -0.55 10.24
CA GLU A 104 -14.83 -1.15 8.91
C GLU A 104 -15.99 -0.47 8.14
N VAL A 105 -15.66 0.09 6.97
CA VAL A 105 -16.59 0.82 6.11
C VAL A 105 -16.87 0.11 4.80
N ALA A 106 -16.01 -0.85 4.40
CA ALA A 106 -16.26 -1.74 3.27
C ALA A 106 -15.55 -3.08 3.47
N TYR A 107 -16.18 -4.14 3.01
CA TYR A 107 -15.65 -5.49 2.98
C TYR A 107 -16.06 -6.19 1.68
N GLN A 108 -15.09 -6.77 1.00
CA GLN A 108 -15.30 -7.58 -0.19
C GLN A 108 -14.47 -8.85 -0.11
N LYS A 109 -15.07 -9.95 -0.56
CA LYS A 109 -14.44 -11.28 -0.57
C LYS A 109 -14.76 -12.00 -1.87
N LYS A 110 -13.75 -12.68 -2.42
CA LYS A 110 -13.89 -13.61 -3.55
C LYS A 110 -13.13 -14.89 -3.27
N GLN A 111 -13.61 -15.99 -3.80
CA GLN A 111 -12.96 -17.30 -3.69
C GLN A 111 -12.63 -17.82 -5.10
N TRP A 112 -11.56 -18.60 -5.20
CA TRP A 112 -11.15 -19.27 -6.44
C TRP A 112 -10.92 -18.30 -7.61
N GLY A 113 -9.70 -17.78 -7.72
CA GLY A 113 -9.34 -16.81 -8.75
C GLY A 113 -9.55 -17.28 -10.19
N ASP A 114 -9.51 -18.56 -10.42
CA ASP A 114 -9.79 -19.22 -11.70
C ASP A 114 -11.29 -19.34 -12.02
N VAL A 115 -12.17 -19.21 -11.02
CA VAL A 115 -13.63 -19.30 -11.17
C VAL A 115 -14.30 -17.93 -11.02
N ASP A 116 -14.07 -17.26 -9.89
CA ASP A 116 -14.71 -15.98 -9.54
C ASP A 116 -13.92 -14.77 -10.04
N GLY A 117 -12.74 -15.02 -10.60
CA GLY A 117 -11.77 -14.00 -11.01
C GLY A 117 -10.97 -13.44 -9.83
N ASN A 118 -9.82 -12.89 -10.16
CA ASN A 118 -8.83 -12.38 -9.21
C ASN A 118 -8.94 -10.87 -8.94
N VAL A 119 -10.04 -10.24 -9.37
CA VAL A 119 -10.26 -8.80 -9.23
C VAL A 119 -11.36 -8.50 -8.23
N ILE A 120 -11.06 -7.73 -7.19
CA ILE A 120 -12.05 -7.09 -6.33
C ILE A 120 -12.17 -5.64 -6.75
N SER A 121 -13.40 -5.17 -6.97
CA SER A 121 -13.69 -3.78 -7.34
C SER A 121 -14.96 -3.31 -6.66
N TYR A 122 -14.91 -2.14 -6.01
CA TYR A 122 -16.07 -1.56 -5.34
C TYR A 122 -16.01 -0.03 -5.31
N SER A 123 -17.18 0.60 -5.25
CA SER A 123 -17.33 2.05 -5.13
C SER A 123 -17.46 2.47 -3.68
N TYR A 124 -16.93 3.65 -3.35
CA TYR A 124 -17.06 4.24 -2.04
C TYR A 124 -17.18 5.78 -2.12
N ILE A 125 -18.07 6.34 -1.32
CA ILE A 125 -18.25 7.78 -1.17
C ILE A 125 -18.07 8.12 0.31
N PRO A 126 -16.95 8.74 0.71
CA PRO A 126 -16.68 9.06 2.11
C PRO A 126 -17.64 10.13 2.63
N LYS A 127 -18.10 9.96 3.87
CA LYS A 127 -18.99 10.90 4.56
C LYS A 127 -18.24 12.12 5.12
N ILE A 128 -16.96 11.98 5.39
CA ILE A 128 -16.05 13.02 5.85
C ILE A 128 -14.72 12.91 5.11
N SER A 129 -13.97 14.00 5.04
CA SER A 129 -12.61 13.99 4.47
C SER A 129 -11.62 13.51 5.51
N GLU A 130 -11.06 12.32 5.32
CA GLU A 130 -10.10 11.69 6.23
C GLU A 130 -9.25 10.63 5.54
N TYR A 131 -8.26 10.10 6.25
CA TYR A 131 -7.51 8.95 5.79
C TYR A 131 -8.32 7.67 5.97
N HIS A 132 -8.24 6.80 4.97
CA HIS A 132 -8.78 5.45 5.02
C HIS A 132 -7.65 4.45 4.81
N MET A 133 -7.79 3.28 5.43
CA MET A 133 -6.85 2.19 5.30
C MET A 133 -7.51 1.01 4.60
N MET A 134 -6.99 0.62 3.45
CA MET A 134 -7.40 -0.59 2.75
C MET A 134 -6.41 -1.70 3.05
N LYS A 135 -6.92 -2.89 3.36
CA LYS A 135 -6.13 -4.07 3.72
C LYS A 135 -6.48 -5.23 2.79
N PRO A 136 -5.87 -5.28 1.59
CA PRO A 136 -5.98 -6.46 0.75
C PRO A 136 -5.24 -7.64 1.36
N VAL A 137 -5.84 -8.81 1.22
CA VAL A 137 -5.29 -10.13 1.58
C VAL A 137 -5.54 -11.08 0.43
N GLN A 138 -4.59 -11.95 0.17
CA GLN A 138 -4.80 -13.10 -0.70
C GLN A 138 -4.18 -14.36 -0.09
N VAL A 139 -4.78 -15.50 -0.37
CA VAL A 139 -4.37 -16.78 0.21
C VAL A 139 -4.05 -17.78 -0.89
N ASN A 140 -2.84 -18.32 -0.82
CA ASN A 140 -2.39 -19.41 -1.66
C ASN A 140 -1.65 -20.44 -0.80
N LYS A 141 -2.15 -21.67 -0.76
CA LYS A 141 -1.56 -22.73 0.07
C LYS A 141 -0.21 -23.27 -0.44
N LYS A 142 0.09 -23.02 -1.70
CA LYS A 142 1.29 -23.57 -2.36
C LYS A 142 2.39 -22.53 -2.58
N LYS A 143 2.03 -21.25 -2.64
CA LYS A 143 2.91 -20.16 -3.01
C LYS A 143 2.88 -19.10 -1.92
N LYS A 144 4.03 -18.82 -1.28
CA LYS A 144 4.14 -17.80 -0.24
C LYS A 144 4.18 -16.38 -0.79
N ASN A 145 5.02 -16.16 -1.80
CA ASN A 145 5.22 -14.85 -2.41
C ASN A 145 4.25 -14.69 -3.58
N LEU A 146 3.37 -13.74 -3.49
CA LEU A 146 2.31 -13.45 -4.43
C LEU A 146 2.47 -12.04 -4.97
N CYS A 147 1.95 -11.79 -6.16
CA CYS A 147 1.82 -10.45 -6.70
C CYS A 147 0.41 -9.91 -6.44
N GLY A 148 0.32 -8.62 -6.16
CA GLY A 148 -0.92 -7.89 -6.10
C GLY A 148 -0.78 -6.52 -6.73
N TYR A 149 -1.90 -5.94 -7.13
CA TYR A 149 -1.97 -4.59 -7.66
C TYR A 149 -3.19 -3.87 -7.10
N VAL A 150 -3.00 -2.66 -6.62
CA VAL A 150 -4.08 -1.82 -6.11
C VAL A 150 -4.19 -0.56 -6.92
N MET A 151 -5.43 -0.12 -7.15
CA MET A 151 -5.76 1.16 -7.74
C MET A 151 -6.85 1.84 -6.94
N LEU A 152 -6.69 3.13 -6.71
CA LEU A 152 -7.74 4.03 -6.28
C LEU A 152 -7.97 5.04 -7.40
N LEU A 153 -9.20 5.08 -7.88
CA LEU A 153 -9.63 6.03 -8.91
C LEU A 153 -10.70 6.95 -8.33
N LYS A 154 -10.78 8.16 -8.85
CA LYS A 154 -11.77 9.17 -8.45
C LYS A 154 -12.60 9.59 -9.66
N LYS A 155 -13.92 9.63 -9.52
CA LYS A 155 -14.82 10.17 -10.53
C LYS A 155 -14.61 11.67 -10.66
N VAL A 156 -14.31 12.14 -11.86
CA VAL A 156 -14.27 13.58 -12.16
C VAL A 156 -15.71 14.01 -12.46
N LYS A 157 -16.18 15.07 -11.80
CA LYS A 157 -17.46 15.69 -12.17
C LYS A 157 -17.30 16.28 -13.58
N GLN A 158 -18.11 15.81 -14.50
CA GLN A 158 -18.31 16.49 -15.78
C GLN A 158 -19.10 17.77 -15.56
#